data_965f999f86a215bb7f1348ec8fa3bfac
#
_entry.id   965f999f86a215bb7f1348ec8fa3bfac
#
_cell.length_a   1.000
_cell.length_b   1.000
_cell.length_c   1.000
_cell.angle_alpha   90.00
_cell.angle_beta   90.00
_cell.angle_gamma   90.00
#
_symmetry.space_group_name_H-M   'P 1'
#
loop_
_entity.id
_entity.type
_entity.pdbx_description
1 polymer ?
#
loop_
_entity_poly.entity_id
_entity_poly.type
_entity_poly.pdbx_seq_one_letter_code
_entity_poly.pdbx_strand_id
1 'polypeptide(L)'
;MAEIRYIEALNQAFREEMRRDEKVVMWGEDIISMNDVHGQTRDIYDEFGGNRIKDTPICEQAIAGMTIGAAYRGLRPIGIYMNAAFSLCAFDGLFLKLGCKSVGRSVPSDIPATIYGVIAGPVGDGDNDHGMSPESLYAHAPYLKIVMPSTPYDVKGLMKSAIRDDNPVMVWDHAWNFYQGHKEGKIERMANVQEVPEEEYLIPLGKADVKREGTDITIVTYSFQVHNALAAAYNLAEEGISAEVVDLRTIVPLDVDTIVDSVKKTGRLLIVHEAMKRSGFAGEILFRVSEHSPELIPSLKAPFKRLAGWNLPLVNRPELVPTMGTIMSTVKEMV
;
A
#
# COMPACT_ATOMS: atom_id res chain seq x y z
N MET A 1 9.91 12.36 19.63
CA MET A 1 9.71 11.23 18.68
C MET A 1 9.58 9.97 19.51
N ALA A 2 8.59 9.12 19.27
CA ALA A 2 8.40 7.86 19.95
C ALA A 2 8.69 6.72 18.97
N GLU A 3 9.37 5.69 19.45
CA GLU A 3 9.55 4.46 18.68
C GLU A 3 8.26 3.64 18.80
N ILE A 4 7.55 3.46 17.68
CA ILE A 4 6.27 2.77 17.63
C ILE A 4 6.23 1.73 16.53
N ARG A 5 5.38 0.71 16.75
CA ARG A 5 5.12 -0.32 15.74
C ARG A 5 4.18 0.22 14.64
N TYR A 6 4.24 -0.42 13.50
CA TYR A 6 3.41 -0.08 12.35
C TYR A 6 1.91 -0.01 12.68
N ILE A 7 1.39 -1.02 13.38
CA ILE A 7 -0.02 -1.08 13.77
C ILE A 7 -0.42 0.04 14.75
N GLU A 8 0.50 0.45 15.62
CA GLU A 8 0.29 1.56 16.54
C GLU A 8 0.24 2.90 15.81
N ALA A 9 1.11 3.06 14.81
CA ALA A 9 1.13 4.24 13.93
C ALA A 9 -0.17 4.38 13.14
N LEU A 10 -0.70 3.27 12.60
CA LEU A 10 -1.99 3.24 11.92
C LEU A 10 -3.16 3.57 12.86
N ASN A 11 -3.21 2.96 14.04
CA ASN A 11 -4.24 3.24 15.05
C ASN A 11 -4.22 4.72 15.47
N GLN A 12 -3.02 5.29 15.68
CA GLN A 12 -2.85 6.71 15.96
C GLN A 12 -3.42 7.58 14.83
N ALA A 13 -3.17 7.24 13.56
CA ALA A 13 -3.71 7.99 12.43
C ALA A 13 -5.25 8.02 12.44
N PHE A 14 -5.91 6.89 12.67
CA PHE A 14 -7.37 6.85 12.80
C PHE A 14 -7.88 7.72 13.95
N ARG A 15 -7.30 7.57 15.14
CA ARG A 15 -7.74 8.32 16.33
C ARG A 15 -7.49 9.82 16.20
N GLU A 16 -6.35 10.22 15.66
CA GLU A 16 -6.03 11.63 15.42
C GLU A 16 -6.99 12.28 14.43
N GLU A 17 -7.34 11.61 13.33
CA GLU A 17 -8.29 12.15 12.36
C GLU A 17 -9.73 12.17 12.89
N MET A 18 -10.15 11.17 13.65
CA MET A 18 -11.45 11.16 14.30
C MET A 18 -11.59 12.24 15.38
N ARG A 19 -10.51 12.58 16.10
CA ARG A 19 -10.49 13.71 17.05
C ARG A 19 -10.55 15.05 16.32
N ARG A 20 -9.83 15.17 15.21
CA ARG A 20 -9.73 16.39 14.40
C ARG A 20 -11.05 16.78 13.75
N ASP A 21 -11.79 15.80 13.25
CA ASP A 21 -12.99 16.03 12.43
C ASP A 21 -14.11 15.06 12.83
N GLU A 22 -15.23 15.63 13.32
CA GLU A 22 -16.41 14.85 13.70
C GLU A 22 -17.11 14.14 12.54
N LYS A 23 -16.79 14.52 11.29
CA LYS A 23 -17.32 13.89 10.08
C LYS A 23 -16.62 12.58 9.75
N VAL A 24 -15.46 12.30 10.33
CA VAL A 24 -14.74 11.03 10.13
C VAL A 24 -15.47 9.94 10.91
N VAL A 25 -15.97 8.94 10.21
CA VAL A 25 -16.70 7.78 10.74
C VAL A 25 -16.15 6.50 10.10
N MET A 26 -16.25 5.37 10.78
CA MET A 26 -15.77 4.09 10.25
C MET A 26 -16.76 2.95 10.48
N TRP A 27 -16.72 1.98 9.58
CA TRP A 27 -17.47 0.72 9.68
C TRP A 27 -16.78 -0.38 8.89
N GLY A 28 -17.01 -1.59 9.31
CA GLY A 28 -16.45 -2.78 8.70
C GLY A 28 -16.79 -4.02 9.51
N GLU A 29 -16.30 -5.14 9.03
CA GLU A 29 -16.48 -6.43 9.69
C GLU A 29 -15.53 -6.52 10.89
N ASP A 30 -16.05 -6.92 12.05
CA ASP A 30 -15.29 -7.21 13.27
C ASP A 30 -14.34 -6.10 13.78
N ILE A 31 -14.59 -4.86 13.38
CA ILE A 31 -13.72 -3.73 13.75
C ILE A 31 -13.90 -3.28 15.20
N ILE A 32 -14.98 -3.69 15.86
CA ILE A 32 -15.22 -3.50 17.29
C ILE A 32 -15.03 -4.81 18.04
N SER A 33 -15.71 -5.87 17.58
CA SER A 33 -15.75 -7.17 18.26
C SER A 33 -14.38 -7.84 18.35
N MET A 34 -13.53 -7.70 17.33
CA MET A 34 -12.17 -8.24 17.25
C MET A 34 -11.08 -7.16 17.20
N ASN A 35 -11.42 -5.88 17.26
CA ASN A 35 -10.50 -4.75 17.04
C ASN A 35 -9.85 -4.80 15.64
N ASP A 36 -10.60 -5.25 14.63
CA ASP A 36 -10.08 -5.76 13.36
C ASP A 36 -9.13 -6.97 13.60
N VAL A 37 -8.78 -7.70 12.55
CA VAL A 37 -8.04 -9.00 12.66
C VAL A 37 -6.67 -8.84 13.34
N HIS A 38 -6.05 -7.67 13.21
CA HIS A 38 -4.70 -7.44 13.72
C HIS A 38 -4.64 -6.41 14.86
N GLY A 39 -5.78 -5.86 15.29
CA GLY A 39 -5.86 -4.86 16.36
C GLY A 39 -5.71 -3.41 15.87
N GLN A 40 -5.94 -3.13 14.59
CA GLN A 40 -5.82 -1.79 14.00
C GLN A 40 -6.80 -0.78 14.63
N THR A 41 -7.97 -1.25 15.06
CA THR A 41 -9.05 -0.41 15.60
C THR A 41 -9.18 -0.48 17.11
N ARG A 42 -8.15 -1.01 17.79
CA ARG A 42 -8.15 -1.14 19.25
C ARG A 42 -8.50 0.17 19.94
N ASP A 43 -9.39 0.09 20.93
CA ASP A 43 -9.83 1.19 21.80
C ASP A 43 -10.53 2.37 21.07
N ILE A 44 -10.78 2.29 19.77
CA ILE A 44 -11.46 3.36 19.02
C ILE A 44 -12.94 3.45 19.45
N TYR A 45 -13.59 2.30 19.65
CA TYR A 45 -14.99 2.29 20.11
C TYR A 45 -15.16 2.90 21.51
N ASP A 46 -14.24 2.63 22.40
CA ASP A 46 -14.27 3.15 23.77
C ASP A 46 -14.10 4.67 23.79
N GLU A 47 -13.32 5.22 22.84
CA GLU A 47 -13.09 6.66 22.75
C GLU A 47 -14.23 7.40 22.02
N PHE A 48 -14.76 6.86 20.91
CA PHE A 48 -15.66 7.60 20.01
C PHE A 48 -17.11 7.11 20.02
N GLY A 49 -17.37 5.91 20.52
CA GLY A 49 -18.72 5.33 20.64
C GLY A 49 -19.37 4.92 19.31
N GLY A 50 -20.51 4.23 19.43
CA GLY A 50 -21.21 3.59 18.31
C GLY A 50 -21.81 4.54 17.27
N ASN A 51 -21.78 5.85 17.47
CA ASN A 51 -22.16 6.80 16.44
C ASN A 51 -21.05 7.07 15.42
N ARG A 52 -19.81 6.80 15.81
CA ARG A 52 -18.61 7.09 15.00
C ARG A 52 -17.94 5.84 14.45
N ILE A 53 -18.08 4.69 15.12
CA ILE A 53 -17.55 3.40 14.67
C ILE A 53 -18.64 2.32 14.82
N LYS A 54 -18.75 1.43 13.82
CA LYS A 54 -19.79 0.39 13.78
C LYS A 54 -19.26 -0.91 13.20
N ASP A 55 -19.54 -2.04 13.86
CA ASP A 55 -19.46 -3.35 13.22
C ASP A 55 -20.58 -3.50 12.18
N THR A 56 -20.28 -4.19 11.11
CA THR A 56 -21.27 -4.62 10.10
C THR A 56 -21.35 -6.14 10.07
N PRO A 57 -22.46 -6.70 9.58
CA PRO A 57 -22.47 -8.08 9.10
C PRO A 57 -21.43 -8.25 7.98
N ILE A 58 -21.04 -9.50 7.68
CA ILE A 58 -20.23 -9.85 6.52
C ILE A 58 -21.05 -9.56 5.27
N CYS A 59 -20.85 -8.37 4.73
CA CYS A 59 -21.52 -7.90 3.52
C CYS A 59 -20.76 -6.73 2.90
N GLU A 60 -19.73 -7.02 2.14
CA GLU A 60 -18.78 -6.05 1.56
C GLU A 60 -19.48 -5.05 0.63
N GLN A 61 -20.50 -5.50 -0.10
CA GLN A 61 -21.30 -4.61 -0.94
C GLN A 61 -22.08 -3.57 -0.12
N ALA A 62 -22.56 -3.93 1.08
CA ALA A 62 -23.22 -2.99 1.97
C ALA A 62 -22.23 -1.97 2.54
N ILE A 63 -21.00 -2.41 2.90
CA ILE A 63 -19.91 -1.53 3.34
C ILE A 63 -19.62 -0.48 2.25
N ALA A 64 -19.47 -0.90 0.98
CA ALA A 64 -19.28 0.02 -0.14
C ALA A 64 -20.45 1.02 -0.26
N GLY A 65 -21.69 0.52 -0.25
CA GLY A 65 -22.89 1.36 -0.36
C GLY A 65 -23.02 2.38 0.76
N MET A 66 -22.77 1.98 2.00
CA MET A 66 -22.76 2.87 3.18
C MET A 66 -21.68 3.95 3.04
N THR A 67 -20.45 3.55 2.62
CA THR A 67 -19.32 4.47 2.44
C THR A 67 -19.64 5.52 1.38
N ILE A 68 -20.13 5.12 0.24
CA ILE A 68 -20.54 6.04 -0.83
C ILE A 68 -21.65 6.96 -0.37
N GLY A 69 -22.71 6.40 0.22
CA GLY A 69 -23.88 7.17 0.67
C GLY A 69 -23.54 8.20 1.75
N ALA A 70 -22.67 7.84 2.71
CA ALA A 70 -22.21 8.73 3.76
C ALA A 70 -21.33 9.87 3.22
N ALA A 71 -20.43 9.57 2.29
CA ALA A 71 -19.61 10.60 1.63
C ALA A 71 -20.47 11.62 0.87
N TYR A 72 -21.51 11.16 0.17
CA TYR A 72 -22.50 12.06 -0.47
C TYR A 72 -23.29 12.92 0.51
N ARG A 73 -23.40 12.50 1.75
CA ARG A 73 -24.06 13.26 2.83
C ARG A 73 -23.09 14.16 3.59
N GLY A 74 -21.85 14.29 3.14
CA GLY A 74 -20.83 15.19 3.68
C GLY A 74 -20.05 14.64 4.87
N LEU A 75 -20.13 13.33 5.11
CA LEU A 75 -19.23 12.64 6.04
C LEU A 75 -17.90 12.28 5.34
N ARG A 76 -16.89 11.91 6.14
CA ARG A 76 -15.61 11.33 5.69
C ARG A 76 -15.54 9.88 6.20
N PRO A 77 -16.19 8.96 5.49
CA PRO A 77 -16.26 7.58 5.91
C PRO A 77 -14.96 6.83 5.61
N ILE A 78 -14.64 5.90 6.52
CA ILE A 78 -13.62 4.87 6.33
C ILE A 78 -14.36 3.53 6.27
N GLY A 79 -14.42 2.94 5.07
CA GLY A 79 -14.96 1.59 4.87
C GLY A 79 -13.82 0.58 5.02
N ILE A 80 -13.92 -0.29 6.03
CA ILE A 80 -12.89 -1.26 6.39
C ILE A 80 -13.29 -2.64 5.89
N TYR A 81 -12.39 -3.26 5.13
CA TYR A 81 -12.46 -4.63 4.65
C TYR A 81 -11.40 -5.45 5.38
N MET A 82 -11.82 -6.48 6.08
CA MET A 82 -10.91 -7.37 6.81
C MET A 82 -9.75 -7.83 5.94
N ASN A 83 -10.04 -8.16 4.68
CA ASN A 83 -9.04 -8.53 3.69
C ASN A 83 -9.23 -7.74 2.39
N ALA A 84 -8.12 -7.29 1.78
CA ALA A 84 -8.15 -6.53 0.54
C ALA A 84 -8.83 -7.30 -0.61
N ALA A 85 -8.68 -8.62 -0.66
CA ALA A 85 -9.32 -9.47 -1.67
C ALA A 85 -10.84 -9.48 -1.54
N PHE A 86 -11.40 -9.38 -0.33
CA PHE A 86 -12.85 -9.37 -0.12
C PHE A 86 -13.53 -8.12 -0.68
N SER A 87 -12.76 -7.04 -0.88
CA SER A 87 -13.26 -5.86 -1.59
C SER A 87 -13.78 -6.19 -3.00
N LEU A 88 -13.36 -7.31 -3.60
CA LEU A 88 -13.86 -7.77 -4.90
C LEU A 88 -15.33 -8.20 -4.84
N CYS A 89 -15.86 -8.61 -3.69
CA CYS A 89 -17.30 -8.83 -3.49
C CYS A 89 -18.11 -7.53 -3.64
N ALA A 90 -17.45 -6.38 -3.47
CA ALA A 90 -18.03 -5.04 -3.63
C ALA A 90 -17.52 -4.30 -4.89
N PHE A 91 -17.00 -5.02 -5.88
CA PHE A 91 -16.29 -4.43 -7.02
C PHE A 91 -17.15 -3.40 -7.79
N ASP A 92 -18.43 -3.66 -8.03
CA ASP A 92 -19.32 -2.66 -8.65
C ASP A 92 -19.36 -1.35 -7.85
N GLY A 93 -19.56 -1.45 -6.54
CA GLY A 93 -19.59 -0.29 -5.64
C GLY A 93 -18.28 0.49 -5.65
N LEU A 94 -17.18 -0.20 -5.45
CA LEU A 94 -15.86 0.41 -5.30
C LEU A 94 -15.28 0.88 -6.62
N PHE A 95 -15.39 0.09 -7.68
CA PHE A 95 -14.82 0.43 -8.98
C PHE A 95 -15.71 1.41 -9.76
N LEU A 96 -16.99 1.03 -10.01
CA LEU A 96 -17.85 1.85 -10.86
C LEU A 96 -18.44 3.04 -10.12
N LYS A 97 -19.01 2.84 -8.93
CA LYS A 97 -19.70 3.93 -8.23
C LYS A 97 -18.74 4.89 -7.58
N LEU A 98 -17.70 4.38 -6.90
CA LEU A 98 -16.71 5.20 -6.23
C LEU A 98 -15.59 5.62 -7.20
N GLY A 99 -14.87 4.67 -7.77
CA GLY A 99 -13.68 4.92 -8.56
C GLY A 99 -13.93 5.55 -9.94
N CYS A 100 -15.07 5.27 -10.59
CA CYS A 100 -15.50 5.95 -11.81
C CYS A 100 -16.50 7.08 -11.56
N LYS A 101 -16.86 7.33 -10.30
CA LYS A 101 -17.88 8.32 -9.90
C LYS A 101 -19.20 8.18 -10.68
N SER A 102 -19.58 6.96 -11.06
CA SER A 102 -20.75 6.70 -11.91
C SER A 102 -22.02 6.59 -11.09
N VAL A 103 -22.37 7.65 -10.36
CA VAL A 103 -23.60 7.74 -9.57
C VAL A 103 -24.51 8.78 -10.18
N GLY A 104 -25.61 8.32 -10.77
CA GLY A 104 -26.57 9.21 -11.44
C GLY A 104 -26.04 9.71 -12.80
N ARG A 105 -26.55 10.87 -13.24
CA ARG A 105 -26.22 11.48 -14.55
C ARG A 105 -25.12 12.54 -14.49
N SER A 106 -24.76 13.00 -13.30
CA SER A 106 -23.70 13.97 -13.08
C SER A 106 -22.57 13.33 -12.29
N VAL A 107 -21.33 13.64 -12.66
CA VAL A 107 -20.14 13.26 -11.88
C VAL A 107 -20.06 14.20 -10.68
N PRO A 108 -20.15 13.71 -9.42
CA PRO A 108 -19.92 14.56 -8.25
C PRO A 108 -18.50 15.09 -8.24
N SER A 109 -18.29 16.32 -7.78
CA SER A 109 -16.96 16.91 -7.64
C SER A 109 -16.14 16.13 -6.61
N ASP A 110 -16.71 15.89 -5.44
CA ASP A 110 -16.00 15.37 -4.30
C ASP A 110 -16.72 14.13 -3.73
N ILE A 111 -15.96 13.10 -3.44
CA ILE A 111 -16.41 11.89 -2.72
C ILE A 111 -15.31 11.54 -1.71
N PRO A 112 -15.27 12.21 -0.54
CA PRO A 112 -14.21 12.03 0.45
C PRO A 112 -14.38 10.70 1.20
N ALA A 113 -14.06 9.61 0.54
CA ALA A 113 -14.20 8.26 1.07
C ALA A 113 -12.85 7.55 1.13
N THR A 114 -12.52 6.98 2.27
CA THR A 114 -11.35 6.12 2.43
C THR A 114 -11.79 4.67 2.48
N ILE A 115 -11.18 3.83 1.67
CA ILE A 115 -11.32 2.38 1.70
C ILE A 115 -10.04 1.82 2.28
N TYR A 116 -10.15 1.01 3.31
CA TYR A 116 -9.01 0.36 3.94
C TYR A 116 -9.17 -1.15 3.92
N GLY A 117 -8.09 -1.86 3.68
CA GLY A 117 -8.05 -3.32 3.76
C GLY A 117 -6.63 -3.87 3.83
N VAL A 118 -6.52 -5.12 4.26
CA VAL A 118 -5.24 -5.78 4.50
C VAL A 118 -4.99 -6.87 3.45
N ILE A 119 -3.85 -6.83 2.79
CA ILE A 119 -3.34 -7.92 1.96
C ILE A 119 -2.69 -8.93 2.90
N ALA A 120 -3.26 -10.13 3.00
CA ALA A 120 -2.72 -11.15 3.90
C ALA A 120 -1.38 -11.72 3.41
N GLY A 121 -1.10 -11.61 2.12
CA GLY A 121 0.11 -12.16 1.51
C GLY A 121 0.09 -13.70 1.42
N PRO A 122 1.23 -14.32 1.08
CA PRO A 122 1.29 -15.76 0.83
C PRO A 122 1.21 -16.62 2.10
N VAL A 123 1.08 -16.03 3.27
CA VAL A 123 1.01 -16.70 4.59
C VAL A 123 -0.30 -16.36 5.30
N GLY A 124 -1.27 -15.82 4.60
CA GLY A 124 -2.61 -15.62 5.14
C GLY A 124 -3.22 -16.95 5.60
N ASP A 125 -4.19 -16.91 6.50
CA ASP A 125 -4.78 -18.00 7.28
C ASP A 125 -5.34 -19.21 6.49
N GLY A 126 -4.60 -19.67 5.49
CA GLY A 126 -4.82 -20.94 4.82
C GLY A 126 -5.68 -20.91 3.57
N ASP A 127 -6.42 -19.86 3.30
CA ASP A 127 -7.31 -19.79 2.15
C ASP A 127 -6.72 -19.01 0.96
N ASN A 128 -6.98 -19.52 -0.23
CA ASN A 128 -6.41 -19.05 -1.49
C ASN A 128 -6.75 -17.61 -1.85
N ASP A 129 -7.85 -17.10 -1.35
CA ASP A 129 -8.42 -15.79 -1.67
C ASP A 129 -7.90 -14.67 -0.75
N HIS A 130 -7.37 -14.99 0.44
CA HIS A 130 -6.86 -13.98 1.37
C HIS A 130 -5.54 -13.32 0.92
N GLY A 131 -4.71 -14.04 0.17
CA GLY A 131 -3.37 -13.57 -0.24
C GLY A 131 -3.34 -12.65 -1.45
N MET A 132 -4.48 -12.34 -2.06
CA MET A 132 -4.50 -11.56 -3.30
C MET A 132 -4.19 -10.08 -3.05
N SER A 133 -3.30 -9.53 -3.86
CA SER A 133 -3.00 -8.09 -3.92
C SER A 133 -3.78 -7.48 -5.10
N PRO A 134 -4.92 -6.76 -4.84
CA PRO A 134 -5.85 -6.36 -5.89
C PRO A 134 -5.58 -4.98 -6.50
N GLU A 135 -4.50 -4.32 -6.12
CA GLU A 135 -4.23 -2.91 -6.46
C GLU A 135 -4.29 -2.63 -7.95
N SER A 136 -3.77 -3.55 -8.79
CA SER A 136 -3.77 -3.37 -10.26
C SER A 136 -5.17 -3.38 -10.87
N LEU A 137 -6.13 -4.07 -10.26
CA LEU A 137 -7.51 -4.10 -10.72
C LEU A 137 -8.18 -2.74 -10.49
N TYR A 138 -7.92 -2.14 -9.32
CA TYR A 138 -8.48 -0.84 -8.96
C TYR A 138 -7.76 0.34 -9.61
N ALA A 139 -6.49 0.19 -9.98
CA ALA A 139 -5.70 1.23 -10.65
C ALA A 139 -6.27 1.66 -12.01
N HIS A 140 -7.16 0.86 -12.60
CA HIS A 140 -7.86 1.23 -13.83
C HIS A 140 -9.00 2.24 -13.60
N ALA A 141 -9.43 2.47 -12.37
CA ALA A 141 -10.50 3.42 -12.05
C ALA A 141 -9.98 4.88 -12.03
N PRO A 142 -10.55 5.79 -12.84
CA PRO A 142 -9.92 7.09 -13.15
C PRO A 142 -9.85 8.08 -11.99
N TYR A 143 -10.72 7.97 -10.99
CA TYR A 143 -10.77 8.91 -9.85
C TYR A 143 -10.29 8.29 -8.53
N LEU A 144 -9.85 7.05 -8.56
CA LEU A 144 -9.41 6.34 -7.38
C LEU A 144 -7.91 6.54 -7.16
N LYS A 145 -7.53 6.98 -5.97
CA LYS A 145 -6.13 6.98 -5.54
C LYS A 145 -5.83 5.70 -4.80
N ILE A 146 -4.59 5.19 -4.92
CA ILE A 146 -4.18 3.93 -4.29
C ILE A 146 -2.87 4.12 -3.55
N VAL A 147 -2.92 3.83 -2.27
CA VAL A 147 -1.84 4.00 -1.30
C VAL A 147 -1.39 2.64 -0.79
N MET A 148 -0.09 2.42 -0.76
CA MET A 148 0.56 1.14 -0.42
C MET A 148 1.71 1.37 0.56
N PRO A 149 1.44 1.69 1.83
CA PRO A 149 2.46 2.08 2.79
C PRO A 149 3.37 0.92 3.19
N SER A 150 4.59 1.24 3.64
CA SER A 150 5.59 0.24 4.02
C SER A 150 6.09 0.38 5.47
N THR A 151 6.15 1.59 6.02
CA THR A 151 6.75 1.86 7.33
C THR A 151 5.77 2.54 8.30
N PRO A 152 6.04 2.54 9.62
CA PRO A 152 5.23 3.26 10.60
C PRO A 152 5.04 4.74 10.27
N TYR A 153 6.12 5.42 9.86
CA TYR A 153 6.06 6.82 9.44
C TYR A 153 5.14 6.99 8.22
N ASP A 154 5.29 6.10 7.23
CA ASP A 154 4.50 6.19 6.00
C ASP A 154 3.01 5.94 6.26
N VAL A 155 2.66 4.87 6.98
CA VAL A 155 1.25 4.54 7.20
C VAL A 155 0.52 5.62 7.97
N LYS A 156 1.14 6.22 9.00
CA LYS A 156 0.52 7.31 9.76
C LYS A 156 0.29 8.55 8.88
N GLY A 157 1.31 9.01 8.18
CA GLY A 157 1.22 10.21 7.35
C GLY A 157 0.31 10.04 6.13
N LEU A 158 0.38 8.88 5.46
CA LEU A 158 -0.42 8.59 4.26
C LEU A 158 -1.89 8.32 4.60
N MET A 159 -2.20 7.61 5.70
CA MET A 159 -3.57 7.38 6.14
C MET A 159 -4.26 8.69 6.49
N LYS A 160 -3.59 9.60 7.19
CA LYS A 160 -4.12 10.94 7.47
C LYS A 160 -4.39 11.71 6.19
N SER A 161 -3.46 11.66 5.23
CA SER A 161 -3.64 12.29 3.91
C SER A 161 -4.80 11.68 3.13
N ALA A 162 -4.99 10.36 3.19
CA ALA A 162 -6.09 9.65 2.56
C ALA A 162 -7.45 10.09 3.14
N ILE A 163 -7.57 10.16 4.47
CA ILE A 163 -8.81 10.58 5.15
C ILE A 163 -9.16 12.05 4.84
N ARG A 164 -8.15 12.90 4.63
CA ARG A 164 -8.35 14.34 4.31
C ARG A 164 -8.59 14.61 2.83
N ASP A 165 -8.35 13.65 1.95
CA ASP A 165 -8.55 13.84 0.51
C ASP A 165 -10.05 13.95 0.18
N ASP A 166 -10.39 14.85 -0.74
CA ASP A 166 -11.78 15.04 -1.18
C ASP A 166 -12.18 14.07 -2.31
N ASN A 167 -11.25 13.23 -2.76
CA ASN A 167 -11.51 12.13 -3.70
C ASN A 167 -11.36 10.78 -3.01
N PRO A 168 -11.90 9.71 -3.61
CA PRO A 168 -11.79 8.39 -3.02
C PRO A 168 -10.35 7.87 -3.01
N VAL A 169 -9.93 7.36 -1.86
CA VAL A 169 -8.59 6.79 -1.66
C VAL A 169 -8.71 5.37 -1.14
N MET A 170 -8.05 4.43 -1.77
CA MET A 170 -7.82 3.09 -1.25
C MET A 170 -6.45 3.01 -0.58
N VAL A 171 -6.42 2.50 0.63
CA VAL A 171 -5.20 2.20 1.38
C VAL A 171 -5.13 0.69 1.57
N TRP A 172 -4.21 0.05 0.85
CA TRP A 172 -3.96 -1.37 0.95
C TRP A 172 -2.73 -1.63 1.81
N ASP A 173 -3.00 -2.11 3.01
CA ASP A 173 -1.96 -2.49 3.95
C ASP A 173 -1.49 -3.93 3.73
N HIS A 174 -0.47 -4.36 4.42
CA HIS A 174 0.04 -5.72 4.31
C HIS A 174 0.22 -6.35 5.68
N ALA A 175 -0.33 -7.54 5.89
CA ALA A 175 -0.31 -8.23 7.19
C ALA A 175 1.11 -8.40 7.75
N TRP A 176 2.09 -8.63 6.89
CA TRP A 176 3.47 -8.77 7.35
C TRP A 176 4.06 -7.48 7.91
N ASN A 177 3.52 -6.31 7.57
CA ASN A 177 3.90 -5.05 8.21
C ASN A 177 3.51 -5.01 9.69
N PHE A 178 2.48 -5.74 10.11
CA PHE A 178 2.02 -5.78 11.50
C PHE A 178 2.86 -6.70 12.39
N TYR A 179 3.37 -7.80 11.82
CA TYR A 179 4.02 -8.87 12.57
C TYR A 179 5.54 -8.77 12.64
N GLN A 180 6.14 -7.81 11.96
CA GLN A 180 7.59 -7.66 11.94
C GLN A 180 8.09 -6.91 13.17
N GLY A 181 8.68 -7.62 14.08
CA GLY A 181 9.27 -7.06 15.31
C GLY A 181 10.15 -8.03 16.07
N HIS A 182 10.04 -9.32 15.87
CA HIS A 182 10.83 -10.29 16.62
C HIS A 182 11.20 -11.54 15.81
N LYS A 183 12.43 -11.61 15.32
CA LYS A 183 13.23 -12.83 15.33
C LYS A 183 14.70 -12.48 15.40
N GLU A 184 15.32 -12.96 16.45
CA GLU A 184 16.73 -12.78 16.79
C GLU A 184 17.66 -13.23 15.66
N GLY A 185 18.67 -12.43 15.37
CA GLY A 185 19.97 -12.90 14.94
C GLY A 185 20.27 -12.90 13.46
N LYS A 186 19.40 -12.52 12.54
CA LYS A 186 19.73 -12.26 11.12
C LYS A 186 18.88 -11.14 10.57
N ILE A 187 19.49 -10.26 9.77
CA ILE A 187 18.77 -9.24 8.98
C ILE A 187 18.05 -9.96 7.81
N GLU A 188 17.14 -10.86 8.15
CA GLU A 188 16.23 -11.43 7.16
C GLU A 188 15.00 -10.53 6.96
N ARG A 189 14.71 -9.66 7.94
CA ARG A 189 13.59 -8.71 7.90
C ARG A 189 13.90 -7.52 8.80
N MET A 190 13.76 -6.31 8.30
CA MET A 190 13.86 -5.13 9.14
C MET A 190 12.66 -5.07 10.09
N ALA A 191 12.91 -4.73 11.34
CA ALA A 191 11.84 -4.51 12.32
C ALA A 191 10.93 -3.38 11.81
N ASN A 192 9.62 -3.61 11.80
CA ASN A 192 8.68 -2.56 11.42
C ASN A 192 8.30 -1.69 12.63
N VAL A 193 9.33 -1.20 13.25
CA VAL A 193 9.33 -0.27 14.38
C VAL A 193 10.19 0.91 13.96
N GLN A 194 9.70 2.11 14.17
CA GLN A 194 10.38 3.33 13.74
C GLN A 194 10.07 4.48 14.68
N GLU A 195 11.00 5.41 14.81
CA GLU A 195 10.71 6.71 15.39
C GLU A 195 9.72 7.48 14.51
N VAL A 196 8.59 7.85 15.08
CA VAL A 196 7.54 8.63 14.40
C VAL A 196 7.34 9.94 15.14
N PRO A 197 7.23 11.09 14.44
CA PRO A 197 6.94 12.36 15.06
C PRO A 197 5.63 12.33 15.87
N GLU A 198 5.67 12.96 17.05
CA GLU A 198 4.46 13.20 17.85
C GLU A 198 3.67 14.39 17.29
N GLU A 199 4.40 15.34 16.68
CA GLU A 199 3.81 16.49 15.98
C GLU A 199 3.03 16.02 14.76
N GLU A 200 2.06 16.83 14.40
CA GLU A 200 1.24 16.55 13.21
C GLU A 200 2.07 16.64 11.92
N TYR A 201 1.97 15.62 11.10
CA TYR A 201 2.52 15.61 9.75
C TYR A 201 1.61 14.88 8.78
N LEU A 202 1.76 15.19 7.51
CA LEU A 202 1.10 14.54 6.37
C LEU A 202 2.15 14.14 5.35
N ILE A 203 1.89 13.05 4.64
CA ILE A 203 2.68 12.68 3.46
C ILE A 203 1.81 12.93 2.23
N PRO A 204 2.25 13.78 1.29
CA PRO A 204 1.50 14.04 0.06
C PRO A 204 1.32 12.75 -0.75
N LEU A 205 0.09 12.49 -1.21
CA LEU A 205 -0.18 11.38 -2.12
C LEU A 205 0.49 11.65 -3.48
N GLY A 206 1.13 10.63 -4.05
CA GLY A 206 1.88 10.78 -5.30
C GLY A 206 3.34 11.21 -5.10
N LYS A 207 3.89 11.01 -3.90
CA LYS A 207 5.32 11.24 -3.61
C LYS A 207 5.99 9.98 -3.10
N ALA A 208 6.91 9.48 -3.91
CA ALA A 208 7.78 8.36 -3.58
C ALA A 208 8.88 8.78 -2.59
N ASP A 209 9.54 7.80 -2.00
CA ASP A 209 10.62 7.98 -1.05
C ASP A 209 11.83 7.12 -1.43
N VAL A 210 13.01 7.71 -1.46
CA VAL A 210 14.27 6.98 -1.62
C VAL A 210 14.68 6.45 -0.25
N LYS A 211 14.26 5.23 0.07
CA LYS A 211 14.55 4.58 1.36
C LYS A 211 16.04 4.25 1.55
N ARG A 212 16.75 4.06 0.46
CA ARG A 212 18.20 3.83 0.45
C ARG A 212 18.80 4.39 -0.83
N GLU A 213 19.80 5.23 -0.68
CA GLU A 213 20.60 5.72 -1.81
C GLU A 213 21.49 4.62 -2.38
N GLY A 214 21.69 4.65 -3.71
CA GLY A 214 22.55 3.73 -4.43
C GLY A 214 23.00 4.26 -5.79
N THR A 215 23.96 3.58 -6.43
CA THR A 215 24.59 4.05 -7.68
C THR A 215 24.60 3.02 -8.80
N ASP A 216 24.33 1.75 -8.51
CA ASP A 216 24.53 0.67 -9.49
C ASP A 216 23.21 0.21 -10.14
N ILE A 217 22.12 0.20 -9.37
CA ILE A 217 20.81 -0.23 -9.82
C ILE A 217 19.70 0.45 -8.99
N THR A 218 18.60 0.81 -9.63
CA THR A 218 17.37 1.24 -8.97
C THR A 218 16.41 0.07 -8.81
N ILE A 219 15.97 -0.17 -7.58
CA ILE A 219 14.89 -1.11 -7.24
C ILE A 219 13.65 -0.29 -6.88
N VAL A 220 12.65 -0.30 -7.76
CA VAL A 220 11.36 0.36 -7.55
C VAL A 220 10.39 -0.64 -6.95
N THR A 221 9.76 -0.29 -5.84
CA THR A 221 8.87 -1.20 -5.12
C THR A 221 7.85 -0.45 -4.25
N TYR A 222 6.97 -1.16 -3.57
CA TYR A 222 5.96 -0.61 -2.66
C TYR A 222 5.50 -1.66 -1.64
N SER A 223 4.79 -1.22 -0.59
CA SER A 223 4.22 -2.07 0.44
C SER A 223 5.30 -2.94 1.11
N PHE A 224 4.96 -4.17 1.49
CA PHE A 224 5.88 -5.10 2.15
C PHE A 224 7.17 -5.38 1.36
N GLN A 225 7.14 -5.35 0.03
CA GLN A 225 8.32 -5.63 -0.79
C GLN A 225 9.45 -4.61 -0.62
N VAL A 226 9.17 -3.44 -0.04
CA VAL A 226 10.21 -2.47 0.37
C VAL A 226 11.18 -3.10 1.37
N HIS A 227 10.67 -3.86 2.33
CA HIS A 227 11.51 -4.54 3.34
C HIS A 227 12.41 -5.61 2.72
N ASN A 228 11.89 -6.41 1.77
CA ASN A 228 12.68 -7.38 1.04
C ASN A 228 13.76 -6.71 0.17
N ALA A 229 13.41 -5.60 -0.48
CA ALA A 229 14.36 -4.82 -1.30
C ALA A 229 15.45 -4.17 -0.46
N LEU A 230 15.12 -3.61 0.70
CA LEU A 230 16.10 -3.04 1.62
C LEU A 230 17.05 -4.11 2.18
N ALA A 231 16.51 -5.25 2.62
CA ALA A 231 17.31 -6.37 3.09
C ALA A 231 18.26 -6.87 1.99
N ALA A 232 17.77 -6.99 0.75
CA ALA A 232 18.61 -7.33 -0.40
C ALA A 232 19.70 -6.28 -0.65
N ALA A 233 19.36 -4.99 -0.61
CA ALA A 233 20.30 -3.90 -0.88
C ALA A 233 21.41 -3.81 0.18
N TYR A 234 21.11 -4.07 1.47
CA TYR A 234 22.13 -4.12 2.51
C TYR A 234 23.10 -5.31 2.33
N ASN A 235 22.56 -6.49 2.04
CA ASN A 235 23.42 -7.65 1.78
C ASN A 235 24.25 -7.51 0.49
N LEU A 236 23.70 -6.91 -0.56
CA LEU A 236 24.42 -6.61 -1.80
C LEU A 236 25.57 -5.60 -1.58
N ALA A 237 25.40 -4.66 -0.66
CA ALA A 237 26.46 -3.70 -0.33
C ALA A 237 27.70 -4.37 0.27
N GLU A 238 27.54 -5.44 1.06
CA GLU A 238 28.66 -6.25 1.56
C GLU A 238 29.43 -6.94 0.41
N GLU A 239 28.77 -7.14 -0.73
CA GLU A 239 29.35 -7.70 -1.95
C GLU A 239 29.82 -6.62 -2.95
N GLY A 240 29.77 -5.33 -2.56
CA GLY A 240 30.25 -4.21 -3.36
C GLY A 240 29.23 -3.67 -4.37
N ILE A 241 27.95 -4.06 -4.29
CA ILE A 241 26.87 -3.58 -5.18
C ILE A 241 26.02 -2.56 -4.42
N SER A 242 25.93 -1.34 -4.94
CA SER A 242 25.18 -0.23 -4.35
C SER A 242 23.79 -0.09 -4.99
N ALA A 243 22.79 -0.76 -4.41
CA ALA A 243 21.41 -0.68 -4.87
C ALA A 243 20.64 0.48 -4.21
N GLU A 244 19.97 1.28 -5.04
CA GLU A 244 19.00 2.29 -4.61
C GLU A 244 17.63 1.65 -4.47
N VAL A 245 16.91 1.97 -3.38
CA VAL A 245 15.56 1.46 -3.14
C VAL A 245 14.59 2.62 -3.11
N VAL A 246 13.67 2.64 -4.07
CA VAL A 246 12.60 3.63 -4.20
C VAL A 246 11.28 2.99 -3.78
N ASP A 247 10.72 3.50 -2.68
CA ASP A 247 9.38 3.16 -2.22
C ASP A 247 8.35 4.11 -2.84
N LEU A 248 7.45 3.57 -3.63
CA LEU A 248 6.43 4.38 -4.30
C LEU A 248 5.41 4.99 -3.34
N ARG A 249 5.16 4.39 -2.17
CA ARG A 249 4.12 4.82 -1.21
C ARG A 249 2.71 4.86 -1.79
N THR A 250 2.59 5.43 -3.00
CA THR A 250 1.36 5.50 -3.79
C THR A 250 1.61 4.99 -5.19
N ILE A 251 0.70 4.19 -5.71
CA ILE A 251 0.76 3.75 -7.11
C ILE A 251 -0.16 4.57 -8.00
N VAL A 252 -1.20 5.18 -7.43
CA VAL A 252 -2.06 6.15 -8.10
C VAL A 252 -2.31 7.32 -7.13
N PRO A 253 -1.82 8.54 -7.45
CA PRO A 253 -0.95 8.89 -8.57
C PRO A 253 0.47 8.35 -8.39
N LEU A 254 1.15 8.10 -9.53
CA LEU A 254 2.53 7.60 -9.55
C LEU A 254 3.53 8.77 -9.61
N ASP A 255 4.54 8.75 -8.75
CA ASP A 255 5.68 9.68 -8.80
C ASP A 255 6.71 9.22 -9.85
N VAL A 256 6.47 9.57 -11.09
CA VAL A 256 7.35 9.17 -12.21
C VAL A 256 8.68 9.91 -12.15
N ASP A 257 8.70 11.16 -11.67
CA ASP A 257 9.90 11.99 -11.59
C ASP A 257 10.97 11.34 -10.72
N THR A 258 10.58 10.90 -9.51
CA THR A 258 11.52 10.23 -8.59
C THR A 258 12.08 8.95 -9.19
N ILE A 259 11.26 8.15 -9.91
CA ILE A 259 11.72 6.94 -10.58
C ILE A 259 12.73 7.29 -11.67
N VAL A 260 12.41 8.26 -12.52
CA VAL A 260 13.24 8.67 -13.65
C VAL A 260 14.59 9.21 -13.16
N ASP A 261 14.61 10.05 -12.13
CA ASP A 261 15.83 10.61 -11.56
C ASP A 261 16.74 9.52 -10.97
N SER A 262 16.15 8.58 -10.23
CA SER A 262 16.85 7.42 -9.70
C SER A 262 17.46 6.56 -10.82
N VAL A 263 16.68 6.22 -11.84
CA VAL A 263 17.15 5.38 -12.96
C VAL A 263 18.20 6.10 -13.81
N LYS A 264 18.09 7.41 -14.01
CA LYS A 264 19.15 8.22 -14.67
C LYS A 264 20.48 8.14 -13.91
N LYS A 265 20.43 8.16 -12.59
CA LYS A 265 21.62 8.05 -11.73
C LYS A 265 22.28 6.67 -11.85
N THR A 266 21.51 5.60 -11.76
CA THR A 266 22.04 4.23 -11.67
C THR A 266 22.25 3.56 -13.03
N GLY A 267 21.40 3.87 -13.99
CA GLY A 267 21.38 3.29 -15.34
C GLY A 267 20.78 1.89 -15.41
N ARG A 268 20.17 1.36 -14.35
CA ARG A 268 19.53 0.03 -14.34
C ARG A 268 18.21 0.09 -13.57
N LEU A 269 17.20 -0.66 -14.01
CA LEU A 269 15.88 -0.67 -13.44
C LEU A 269 15.39 -2.09 -13.14
N LEU A 270 15.13 -2.37 -11.87
CA LEU A 270 14.38 -3.54 -11.39
C LEU A 270 13.09 -3.07 -10.73
N ILE A 271 11.95 -3.60 -11.15
CA ILE A 271 10.65 -3.34 -10.51
C ILE A 271 10.23 -4.58 -9.73
N VAL A 272 9.86 -4.42 -8.47
CA VAL A 272 9.50 -5.53 -7.57
C VAL A 272 8.12 -5.30 -6.97
N HIS A 273 7.21 -6.27 -7.08
CA HIS A 273 5.91 -6.23 -6.42
C HIS A 273 5.36 -7.63 -6.14
N GLU A 274 4.41 -7.72 -5.23
CA GLU A 274 3.82 -8.98 -4.79
C GLU A 274 2.70 -9.47 -5.70
N ALA A 275 1.89 -8.57 -6.25
CA ALA A 275 0.81 -8.94 -7.17
C ALA A 275 1.30 -9.83 -8.31
N MET A 276 0.37 -10.60 -8.89
CA MET A 276 0.66 -11.48 -10.02
C MET A 276 1.39 -10.75 -11.15
N LYS A 277 2.30 -11.44 -11.81
CA LYS A 277 3.10 -10.87 -12.92
C LYS A 277 2.22 -10.40 -14.09
N ARG A 278 1.16 -11.17 -14.41
CA ARG A 278 0.23 -10.83 -15.47
C ARG A 278 -0.62 -9.63 -15.05
N SER A 279 -0.61 -8.57 -15.87
CA SER A 279 -1.36 -7.33 -15.60
C SER A 279 -1.03 -6.67 -14.25
N GLY A 280 0.11 -7.02 -13.63
CA GLY A 280 0.60 -6.35 -12.44
C GLY A 280 1.10 -4.94 -12.76
N PHE A 281 1.13 -4.08 -11.76
CA PHE A 281 1.35 -2.63 -11.92
C PHE A 281 2.74 -2.26 -12.48
N ALA A 282 3.73 -3.17 -12.43
CA ALA A 282 5.05 -2.94 -13.04
C ALA A 282 4.98 -2.61 -14.54
N GLY A 283 3.98 -3.09 -15.26
CA GLY A 283 3.78 -2.74 -16.67
C GLY A 283 3.45 -1.26 -16.84
N GLU A 284 2.54 -0.73 -16.01
CA GLU A 284 2.16 0.68 -15.98
C GLU A 284 3.36 1.56 -15.57
N ILE A 285 4.10 1.20 -14.53
CA ILE A 285 5.31 1.92 -14.11
C ILE A 285 6.27 2.07 -15.28
N LEU A 286 6.59 0.99 -15.97
CA LEU A 286 7.53 1.02 -17.08
C LEU A 286 7.03 1.90 -18.22
N PHE A 287 5.75 1.80 -18.58
CA PHE A 287 5.15 2.62 -19.63
C PHE A 287 5.18 4.10 -19.29
N ARG A 288 4.79 4.47 -18.07
CA ARG A 288 4.82 5.86 -17.58
C ARG A 288 6.23 6.43 -17.57
N VAL A 289 7.22 5.65 -17.17
CA VAL A 289 8.65 6.06 -17.25
C VAL A 289 9.08 6.25 -18.70
N SER A 290 8.69 5.35 -19.61
CA SER A 290 9.02 5.45 -21.04
C SER A 290 8.34 6.62 -21.73
N GLU A 291 7.10 6.95 -21.39
CA GLU A 291 6.39 8.12 -21.94
C GLU A 291 6.97 9.43 -21.41
N HIS A 292 7.35 9.46 -20.11
CA HIS A 292 7.91 10.65 -19.47
C HIS A 292 9.34 10.96 -19.94
N SER A 293 10.15 9.93 -20.16
CA SER A 293 11.57 10.03 -20.57
C SER A 293 11.89 8.95 -21.62
N PRO A 294 11.50 9.17 -22.90
CA PRO A 294 11.58 8.14 -23.95
C PRO A 294 13.02 7.65 -24.21
N GLU A 295 14.00 8.49 -23.95
CA GLU A 295 15.43 8.16 -24.12
C GLU A 295 15.98 7.26 -23.00
N LEU A 296 15.29 7.17 -21.86
CA LEU A 296 15.81 6.51 -20.68
C LEU A 296 15.90 4.98 -20.85
N ILE A 297 14.80 4.36 -21.33
CA ILE A 297 14.76 2.90 -21.47
C ILE A 297 15.79 2.38 -22.48
N PRO A 298 15.98 3.00 -23.69
CA PRO A 298 17.05 2.61 -24.60
C PRO A 298 18.47 2.83 -24.06
N SER A 299 18.66 3.75 -23.10
CA SER A 299 19.98 4.10 -22.54
C SER A 299 20.41 3.24 -21.35
N LEU A 300 19.55 2.31 -20.90
CA LEU A 300 19.86 1.44 -19.76
C LEU A 300 21.11 0.58 -20.03
N LYS A 301 21.95 0.43 -19.01
CA LYS A 301 23.16 -0.41 -19.04
C LYS A 301 22.87 -1.91 -19.11
N ALA A 302 21.67 -2.31 -18.71
CA ALA A 302 21.17 -3.69 -18.82
C ALA A 302 19.67 -3.65 -19.11
N PRO A 303 19.08 -4.69 -19.73
CA PRO A 303 17.64 -4.79 -19.89
C PRO A 303 16.94 -4.66 -18.54
N PHE A 304 15.87 -3.85 -18.48
CA PHE A 304 15.04 -3.78 -17.28
C PHE A 304 14.44 -5.16 -16.95
N LYS A 305 14.25 -5.42 -15.66
CA LYS A 305 13.59 -6.64 -15.20
C LYS A 305 12.43 -6.31 -14.26
N ARG A 306 11.49 -7.25 -14.14
CA ARG A 306 10.50 -7.23 -13.06
C ARG A 306 10.48 -8.57 -12.33
N LEU A 307 10.48 -8.50 -11.01
CA LEU A 307 10.12 -9.57 -10.11
C LEU A 307 8.69 -9.32 -9.60
N ALA A 308 7.85 -10.32 -9.71
CA ALA A 308 6.44 -10.22 -9.35
C ALA A 308 5.96 -11.59 -8.87
N GLY A 309 4.81 -11.61 -8.18
CA GLY A 309 4.16 -12.85 -7.81
C GLY A 309 3.88 -13.74 -9.02
N TRP A 310 3.90 -15.03 -8.82
CA TRP A 310 3.59 -16.00 -9.88
C TRP A 310 2.12 -15.87 -10.27
N ASN A 311 1.79 -16.23 -11.53
CA ASN A 311 0.39 -16.24 -11.99
C ASN A 311 -0.36 -17.47 -11.46
N LEU A 312 -0.30 -17.67 -10.16
CA LEU A 312 -0.92 -18.76 -9.40
C LEU A 312 -1.57 -18.16 -8.15
N PRO A 313 -2.61 -18.79 -7.60
CA PRO A 313 -3.13 -18.40 -6.30
C PRO A 313 -2.02 -18.43 -5.24
N LEU A 314 -1.92 -17.35 -4.46
CA LEU A 314 -0.92 -17.22 -3.40
C LEU A 314 -1.42 -17.96 -2.15
N VAL A 315 -1.12 -19.23 -2.04
CA VAL A 315 -1.52 -20.08 -0.91
C VAL A 315 -0.31 -20.53 -0.13
N ASN A 316 -0.13 -20.07 1.09
CA ASN A 316 0.91 -20.56 2.01
C ASN A 316 2.26 -20.92 1.34
N ARG A 317 2.61 -20.14 0.32
CA ARG A 317 3.78 -20.36 -0.52
C ARG A 317 4.58 -19.07 -0.69
N PRO A 318 5.37 -18.72 0.31
CA PRO A 318 6.19 -17.49 0.25
C PRO A 318 7.18 -17.48 -0.93
N GLU A 319 7.52 -18.65 -1.48
CA GLU A 319 8.36 -18.78 -2.66
C GLU A 319 7.69 -18.30 -3.97
N LEU A 320 6.37 -18.09 -3.97
CA LEU A 320 5.64 -17.59 -5.15
C LEU A 320 5.70 -16.06 -5.29
N VAL A 321 6.21 -15.37 -4.29
CA VAL A 321 6.42 -13.91 -4.33
C VAL A 321 7.91 -13.57 -4.29
N PRO A 322 8.31 -12.36 -4.70
CA PRO A 322 9.69 -11.93 -4.58
C PRO A 322 10.19 -12.00 -3.14
N THR A 323 11.36 -12.58 -2.95
CA THR A 323 12.06 -12.67 -1.68
C THR A 323 13.37 -11.89 -1.74
N MET A 324 13.97 -11.57 -0.60
CA MET A 324 15.33 -10.99 -0.54
C MET A 324 16.32 -11.76 -1.45
N GLY A 325 16.32 -13.10 -1.38
CA GLY A 325 17.23 -13.93 -2.17
C GLY A 325 16.99 -13.83 -3.67
N THR A 326 15.73 -13.81 -4.13
CA THR A 326 15.41 -13.65 -5.56
C THR A 326 15.74 -12.25 -6.07
N ILE A 327 15.57 -11.22 -5.23
CA ILE A 327 15.98 -9.85 -5.56
C ILE A 327 17.51 -9.79 -5.71
N MET A 328 18.27 -10.32 -4.74
CA MET A 328 19.75 -10.35 -4.80
C MET A 328 20.26 -11.05 -6.05
N SER A 329 19.73 -12.25 -6.34
CA SER A 329 20.17 -13.00 -7.55
C SER A 329 19.87 -12.24 -8.84
N THR A 330 18.69 -11.59 -8.93
CA THR A 330 18.32 -10.80 -10.11
C THR A 330 19.20 -9.56 -10.27
N VAL A 331 19.52 -8.88 -9.17
CA VAL A 331 20.43 -7.72 -9.20
C VAL A 331 21.82 -8.13 -9.69
N LYS A 332 22.37 -9.23 -9.16
CA LYS A 332 23.69 -9.76 -9.61
C LYS A 332 23.74 -10.10 -11.11
N GLU A 333 22.62 -10.49 -11.70
CA GLU A 333 22.54 -10.72 -13.14
C GLU A 333 22.48 -9.43 -13.97
N MET A 334 22.16 -8.30 -13.34
CA MET A 334 21.94 -7.02 -14.01
C MET A 334 23.14 -6.05 -13.85
N VAL A 335 23.96 -6.24 -12.82
CA VAL A 335 25.12 -5.39 -12.52
C VAL A 335 26.39 -6.03 -13.05
#